data_16113a1ac4387de06251ae7cb9036849
#
_entry.id   16113a1ac4387de06251ae7cb9036849
#
_cell.length_a   1.000
_cell.length_b   1.000
_cell.length_c   1.000
_cell.angle_alpha   90.00
_cell.angle_beta   90.00
_cell.angle_gamma   90.00
#
_symmetry.space_group_name_H-M   'P 1'
#
loop_
_entity.id
_entity.type
_entity.pdbx_description
1 polymer ?
#
loop_
_entity_poly.entity_id
_entity_poly.type
_entity_poly.pdbx_seq_one_letter_code
_entity_poly.pdbx_strand_id
1 'polypeptide(L)'
;MKLRPSQVILECLLEQEVDTVFGYPGGTILNLYDELYRYQDKIHHILTAHEQGAAHAADGYARSTGKVGVCFATSGPGATNLTTGIATAHLDSSPVVFITCNVEEDQLGRDAFQEVDITGIGMPITKATFLVRDPRKIADVMRQAFAVASNGRPGPVLIDFLKNVTSPNQEVDYEFIPWREHRRCDSIQELNASHELKSPEPDRQDIQTLLDMIAQSERPLLICGGGVVRGRAHREFREFAQRLDAPVAITVMGGGGFPGANPLTTGMIGMHGSQASNTAVAECDLLIAVGCRFSNRVALDPSTFASQAKIVQIDIDRAEIDKNILTDHHIIGSARQVLAMLNEHLPQYHHEEWKAHILPLRAPSTAENSPQLNPQQILDELQRQVPEDTVFATDVGQHQMWAIKYLHFAYPGQLLTSGGFGAMGFGLGAAIGAQLGNPQKRVIHVTGDGCFRMNCHELCTVEHYDLPIITVVFNNGTLGMVRQWQSLLYGKRYSSTTLDRGPDFVKLAEAYGLSGYRVRTRAEMEQALAQALQSSRGAVIDCMLDPDEMVRPMVAGGSAITDFLLKEGAN
;
A
#
# COMPACT_ATOMS: atom_id res chain seq x y z
N MET A 1 29.79 -24.81 -0.26
CA MET A 1 29.21 -26.20 -0.24
C MET A 1 28.54 -26.47 -1.57
N LYS A 2 28.25 -27.76 -1.87
CA LYS A 2 27.48 -28.10 -3.07
C LYS A 2 26.01 -28.32 -2.69
N LEU A 3 25.10 -27.67 -3.39
CA LEU A 3 23.66 -27.75 -3.17
C LEU A 3 22.90 -27.92 -4.48
N ARG A 4 21.73 -28.51 -4.41
CA ARG A 4 20.80 -28.52 -5.54
C ARG A 4 20.30 -27.08 -5.82
N PRO A 5 20.03 -26.72 -7.09
CA PRO A 5 19.59 -25.35 -7.44
C PRO A 5 18.39 -24.84 -6.65
N SER A 6 17.36 -25.68 -6.45
CA SER A 6 16.20 -25.29 -5.64
C SER A 6 16.54 -25.05 -4.16
N GLN A 7 17.55 -25.78 -3.60
CA GLN A 7 18.06 -25.50 -2.26
C GLN A 7 18.76 -24.14 -2.20
N VAL A 8 19.52 -23.77 -3.25
CA VAL A 8 20.17 -22.45 -3.31
C VAL A 8 19.14 -21.34 -3.26
N ILE A 9 17.99 -21.48 -3.95
CA ILE A 9 16.90 -20.49 -3.87
C ILE A 9 16.44 -20.33 -2.42
N LEU A 10 16.17 -21.43 -1.70
CA LEU A 10 15.70 -21.40 -0.31
C LEU A 10 16.76 -20.85 0.65
N GLU A 11 18.01 -21.24 0.48
CA GLU A 11 19.11 -20.70 1.30
C GLU A 11 19.29 -19.18 1.07
N CYS A 12 19.12 -18.69 -0.18
CA CYS A 12 19.12 -17.26 -0.46
C CYS A 12 17.95 -16.53 0.20
N LEU A 13 16.78 -17.16 0.34
CA LEU A 13 15.69 -16.60 1.14
C LEU A 13 16.08 -16.48 2.62
N LEU A 14 16.73 -17.49 3.18
CA LEU A 14 17.23 -17.46 4.55
C LEU A 14 18.36 -16.43 4.74
N GLU A 15 19.23 -16.21 3.75
CA GLU A 15 20.19 -15.09 3.74
C GLU A 15 19.50 -13.74 3.96
N GLN A 16 18.28 -13.58 3.40
CA GLN A 16 17.46 -12.35 3.47
C GLN A 16 16.55 -12.32 4.70
N GLU A 17 16.70 -13.24 5.63
CA GLU A 17 15.82 -13.38 6.82
C GLU A 17 14.33 -13.57 6.45
N VAL A 18 14.05 -14.22 5.29
CA VAL A 18 12.69 -14.57 4.85
C VAL A 18 12.30 -15.89 5.51
N ASP A 19 11.26 -15.81 6.32
CA ASP A 19 10.66 -16.95 7.04
C ASP A 19 9.24 -17.30 6.55
N THR A 20 8.65 -16.46 5.72
CA THR A 20 7.28 -16.60 5.24
C THR A 20 7.21 -16.30 3.74
N VAL A 21 6.61 -17.19 2.97
CA VAL A 21 6.37 -17.05 1.53
C VAL A 21 4.93 -17.38 1.20
N PHE A 22 4.37 -16.67 0.20
CA PHE A 22 2.98 -16.86 -0.23
C PHE A 22 2.97 -17.47 -1.63
N GLY A 23 2.00 -18.31 -1.95
CA GLY A 23 1.97 -18.83 -3.31
C GLY A 23 0.98 -19.95 -3.55
N TYR A 24 0.99 -20.40 -4.80
CA TYR A 24 0.19 -21.51 -5.27
C TYR A 24 1.04 -22.47 -6.12
N PRO A 25 1.09 -23.78 -5.79
CA PRO A 25 1.91 -24.76 -6.50
C PRO A 25 1.36 -25.06 -7.90
N GLY A 26 2.26 -25.52 -8.79
CA GLY A 26 1.92 -26.01 -10.13
C GLY A 26 3.09 -26.75 -10.78
N GLY A 27 2.88 -27.28 -11.98
CA GLY A 27 3.76 -28.28 -12.59
C GLY A 27 5.21 -27.87 -12.78
N THR A 28 5.48 -26.62 -13.16
CA THR A 28 6.85 -26.16 -13.45
C THR A 28 7.65 -25.80 -12.21
N ILE A 29 6.98 -25.42 -11.11
CA ILE A 29 7.63 -25.00 -9.85
C ILE A 29 7.82 -26.17 -8.86
N LEU A 30 7.41 -27.39 -9.18
CA LEU A 30 7.45 -28.52 -8.26
C LEU A 30 8.83 -28.83 -7.71
N ASN A 31 9.90 -28.60 -8.47
CA ASN A 31 11.27 -28.82 -7.98
C ASN A 31 11.59 -27.93 -6.76
N LEU A 32 11.07 -26.69 -6.75
CA LEU A 32 11.20 -25.77 -5.61
C LEU A 32 10.32 -26.20 -4.44
N TYR A 33 9.08 -26.64 -4.70
CA TYR A 33 8.16 -27.12 -3.66
C TYR A 33 8.62 -28.43 -3.01
N ASP A 34 9.27 -29.34 -3.76
CA ASP A 34 9.86 -30.54 -3.19
C ASP A 34 10.98 -30.24 -2.18
N GLU A 35 11.84 -29.27 -2.51
CA GLU A 35 12.84 -28.82 -1.54
C GLU A 35 12.21 -28.03 -0.38
N LEU A 36 11.21 -27.20 -0.63
CA LEU A 36 10.50 -26.43 0.40
C LEU A 36 9.90 -27.33 1.49
N TYR A 37 9.44 -28.54 1.13
CA TYR A 37 8.99 -29.55 2.09
C TYR A 37 10.07 -29.91 3.12
N ARG A 38 11.35 -29.81 2.77
CA ARG A 38 12.48 -30.07 3.67
C ARG A 38 12.87 -28.86 4.51
N TYR A 39 12.35 -27.70 4.19
CA TYR A 39 12.62 -26.41 4.86
C TYR A 39 11.42 -25.88 5.63
N GLN A 40 10.36 -26.67 5.80
CA GLN A 40 9.10 -26.23 6.44
C GLN A 40 9.26 -25.83 7.91
N ASP A 41 10.36 -26.21 8.56
CA ASP A 41 10.75 -25.78 9.90
C ASP A 41 11.40 -24.37 9.92
N LYS A 42 11.79 -23.84 8.77
CA LYS A 42 12.50 -22.56 8.61
C LYS A 42 11.74 -21.56 7.75
N ILE A 43 11.02 -22.04 6.73
CA ILE A 43 10.26 -21.22 5.78
C ILE A 43 8.82 -21.73 5.75
N HIS A 44 7.90 -20.88 6.20
CA HIS A 44 6.47 -21.15 6.21
C HIS A 44 5.87 -20.76 4.87
N HIS A 45 5.38 -21.73 4.11
CA HIS A 45 4.63 -21.48 2.90
C HIS A 45 3.15 -21.29 3.23
N ILE A 46 2.57 -20.19 2.80
CA ILE A 46 1.14 -19.88 2.93
C ILE A 46 0.46 -20.18 1.59
N LEU A 47 -0.32 -21.25 1.58
CA LEU A 47 -1.13 -21.61 0.43
C LEU A 47 -2.38 -20.72 0.39
N THR A 48 -2.48 -19.90 -0.63
CA THR A 48 -3.64 -19.04 -0.87
C THR A 48 -4.64 -19.73 -1.82
N ALA A 49 -5.83 -19.17 -2.00
CA ALA A 49 -6.81 -19.72 -2.93
C ALA A 49 -6.50 -19.34 -4.39
N HIS A 50 -5.74 -18.26 -4.60
CA HIS A 50 -5.42 -17.73 -5.92
C HIS A 50 -4.09 -16.95 -5.88
N GLU A 51 -3.32 -16.97 -6.99
CA GLU A 51 -2.01 -16.30 -7.05
C GLU A 51 -2.12 -14.78 -6.86
N GLN A 52 -3.21 -14.15 -7.30
CA GLN A 52 -3.46 -12.73 -7.01
C GLN A 52 -3.59 -12.48 -5.50
N GLY A 53 -4.26 -13.37 -4.77
CA GLY A 53 -4.33 -13.34 -3.30
C GLY A 53 -2.96 -13.47 -2.67
N ALA A 54 -2.13 -14.39 -3.15
CA ALA A 54 -0.73 -14.57 -2.72
C ALA A 54 0.10 -13.30 -2.95
N ALA A 55 -0.03 -12.68 -4.13
CA ALA A 55 0.67 -11.44 -4.47
C ALA A 55 0.29 -10.28 -3.53
N HIS A 56 -1.01 -10.11 -3.25
CA HIS A 56 -1.49 -9.10 -2.32
C HIS A 56 -1.10 -9.41 -0.87
N ALA A 57 -1.02 -10.70 -0.50
CA ALA A 57 -0.54 -11.09 0.83
C ALA A 57 0.96 -10.79 1.00
N ALA A 58 1.79 -11.07 0.01
CA ALA A 58 3.20 -10.70 0.02
C ALA A 58 3.38 -9.16 0.11
N ASP A 59 2.54 -8.40 -0.61
CA ASP A 59 2.54 -6.92 -0.54
C ASP A 59 2.10 -6.42 0.85
N GLY A 60 1.01 -6.95 1.41
CA GLY A 60 0.54 -6.60 2.75
C GLY A 60 1.55 -6.94 3.85
N TYR A 61 2.22 -8.10 3.74
CA TYR A 61 3.33 -8.48 4.61
C TYR A 61 4.47 -7.46 4.54
N ALA A 62 4.88 -7.09 3.33
CA ALA A 62 5.97 -6.12 3.15
C ALA A 62 5.64 -4.75 3.75
N ARG A 63 4.43 -4.23 3.51
CA ARG A 63 4.00 -2.92 4.02
C ARG A 63 3.87 -2.87 5.54
N SER A 64 3.36 -3.94 6.15
CA SER A 64 3.10 -3.97 7.59
C SER A 64 4.36 -4.26 8.41
N THR A 65 5.30 -5.06 7.89
CA THR A 65 6.54 -5.44 8.58
C THR A 65 7.73 -4.56 8.20
N GLY A 66 7.77 -4.08 6.94
CA GLY A 66 8.92 -3.43 6.33
C GLY A 66 10.02 -4.38 5.85
N LYS A 67 9.74 -5.69 5.85
CA LYS A 67 10.56 -6.72 5.20
C LYS A 67 10.21 -6.80 3.71
N VAL A 68 10.99 -7.52 2.93
CA VAL A 68 10.64 -7.84 1.54
C VAL A 68 9.63 -8.98 1.53
N GLY A 69 8.49 -8.81 0.82
CA GLY A 69 7.52 -9.86 0.62
C GLY A 69 7.98 -10.84 -0.47
N VAL A 70 7.62 -12.12 -0.37
CA VAL A 70 7.99 -13.14 -1.37
C VAL A 70 6.75 -13.90 -1.82
N CYS A 71 6.57 -14.02 -3.14
CA CYS A 71 5.44 -14.72 -3.73
C CYS A 71 5.91 -15.74 -4.78
N PHE A 72 5.40 -16.97 -4.72
CA PHE A 72 5.68 -18.07 -5.64
C PHE A 72 4.50 -18.36 -6.55
N ALA A 73 4.75 -18.59 -7.84
CA ALA A 73 3.73 -19.10 -8.76
C ALA A 73 4.35 -20.00 -9.85
N THR A 74 3.52 -20.87 -10.40
CA THR A 74 3.87 -21.68 -11.57
C THR A 74 3.84 -20.84 -12.85
N SER A 75 4.26 -21.41 -13.98
CA SER A 75 4.20 -20.79 -15.30
C SER A 75 2.76 -20.57 -15.81
N GLY A 76 2.65 -19.93 -16.96
CA GLY A 76 1.40 -19.74 -17.68
C GLY A 76 0.36 -18.99 -16.86
N PRO A 77 -0.83 -19.57 -16.61
CA PRO A 77 -1.90 -18.90 -15.90
C PRO A 77 -1.51 -18.52 -14.46
N GLY A 78 -0.69 -19.31 -13.77
CA GLY A 78 -0.21 -18.97 -12.44
C GLY A 78 0.63 -17.70 -12.43
N ALA A 79 1.57 -17.57 -13.35
CA ALA A 79 2.40 -16.38 -13.50
C ALA A 79 1.58 -15.15 -13.94
N THR A 80 0.66 -15.32 -14.90
CA THR A 80 -0.18 -14.19 -15.37
C THR A 80 -1.16 -13.70 -14.31
N ASN A 81 -1.64 -14.56 -13.40
CA ASN A 81 -2.48 -14.18 -12.27
C ASN A 81 -1.77 -13.25 -11.26
N LEU A 82 -0.44 -13.20 -11.26
CA LEU A 82 0.33 -12.26 -10.44
C LEU A 82 0.29 -10.82 -10.94
N THR A 83 -0.06 -10.58 -12.23
CA THR A 83 0.14 -9.30 -12.91
C THR A 83 -0.49 -8.11 -12.16
N THR A 84 -1.75 -8.26 -11.70
CA THR A 84 -2.42 -7.21 -10.90
C THR A 84 -1.69 -6.93 -9.59
N GLY A 85 -1.22 -7.97 -8.89
CA GLY A 85 -0.48 -7.82 -7.64
C GLY A 85 0.88 -7.15 -7.85
N ILE A 86 1.61 -7.53 -8.91
CA ILE A 86 2.88 -6.90 -9.30
C ILE A 86 2.67 -5.41 -9.60
N ALA A 87 1.67 -5.07 -10.42
CA ALA A 87 1.35 -3.68 -10.76
C ALA A 87 0.94 -2.84 -9.53
N THR A 88 0.21 -3.45 -8.58
CA THR A 88 -0.14 -2.82 -7.31
C THR A 88 1.11 -2.50 -6.48
N ALA A 89 1.99 -3.47 -6.31
CA ALA A 89 3.25 -3.29 -5.58
C ALA A 89 4.14 -2.23 -6.25
N HIS A 90 4.16 -2.17 -7.60
CA HIS A 90 4.93 -1.19 -8.37
C HIS A 90 4.44 0.24 -8.13
N LEU A 91 3.15 0.51 -8.35
CA LEU A 91 2.60 1.86 -8.21
C LEU A 91 2.58 2.36 -6.76
N ASP A 92 2.51 1.45 -5.79
CA ASP A 92 2.53 1.79 -4.37
C ASP A 92 3.92 1.67 -3.72
N SER A 93 4.95 1.38 -4.52
CA SER A 93 6.35 1.31 -4.07
C SER A 93 6.56 0.30 -2.93
N SER A 94 6.11 -0.94 -3.12
CA SER A 94 6.24 -2.03 -2.16
C SER A 94 7.34 -3.00 -2.57
N PRO A 95 8.30 -3.35 -1.70
CA PRO A 95 9.36 -4.29 -2.01
C PRO A 95 8.81 -5.71 -1.97
N VAL A 96 8.58 -6.32 -3.13
CA VAL A 96 8.13 -7.71 -3.26
C VAL A 96 8.97 -8.42 -4.31
N VAL A 97 9.45 -9.63 -3.99
CA VAL A 97 10.12 -10.51 -4.94
C VAL A 97 9.15 -11.61 -5.36
N PHE A 98 8.82 -11.60 -6.65
CA PHE A 98 7.99 -12.62 -7.28
C PHE A 98 8.88 -13.65 -7.93
N ILE A 99 8.65 -14.93 -7.63
CA ILE A 99 9.41 -16.05 -8.15
C ILE A 99 8.46 -16.96 -8.92
N THR A 100 8.72 -17.09 -10.24
CA THR A 100 8.00 -18.00 -11.12
C THR A 100 8.95 -19.05 -11.67
N CYS A 101 8.40 -20.17 -12.10
CA CYS A 101 9.16 -21.18 -12.81
C CYS A 101 8.49 -21.46 -14.16
N ASN A 102 9.24 -21.27 -15.24
CA ASN A 102 8.78 -21.48 -16.61
C ASN A 102 9.05 -22.92 -17.11
N VAL A 103 8.68 -23.20 -18.34
CA VAL A 103 8.97 -24.46 -19.03
C VAL A 103 10.48 -24.69 -19.17
N GLU A 104 10.89 -25.86 -19.70
CA GLU A 104 12.29 -26.16 -19.98
C GLU A 104 12.82 -25.28 -21.12
N GLU A 105 14.13 -25.03 -21.15
CA GLU A 105 14.76 -24.13 -22.11
C GLU A 105 14.51 -24.50 -23.57
N ASP A 106 14.50 -25.79 -23.89
CA ASP A 106 14.24 -26.29 -25.25
C ASP A 106 12.78 -26.16 -25.70
N GLN A 107 11.88 -25.83 -24.78
CA GLN A 107 10.44 -25.59 -25.04
C GLN A 107 10.09 -24.13 -25.21
N LEU A 108 10.98 -23.20 -24.87
CA LEU A 108 10.72 -21.76 -25.01
C LEU A 108 10.49 -21.35 -26.46
N GLY A 109 9.43 -20.56 -26.69
CA GLY A 109 9.04 -20.05 -28.00
C GLY A 109 8.42 -21.12 -28.92
N ARG A 110 7.90 -22.20 -28.33
CA ARG A 110 7.27 -23.32 -29.04
C ARG A 110 5.80 -23.55 -28.69
N ASP A 111 5.17 -22.55 -28.06
CA ASP A 111 3.80 -22.67 -27.55
C ASP A 111 3.58 -23.91 -26.67
N ALA A 112 4.57 -24.23 -25.82
CA ALA A 112 4.50 -25.35 -24.91
C ALA A 112 3.39 -25.15 -23.88
N PHE A 113 2.89 -26.25 -23.30
CA PHE A 113 1.82 -26.18 -22.30
C PHE A 113 2.23 -25.28 -21.12
N GLN A 114 1.41 -24.27 -20.84
CA GLN A 114 1.63 -23.24 -19.81
C GLN A 114 2.90 -22.38 -20.02
N GLU A 115 3.43 -22.30 -21.22
CA GLU A 115 4.47 -21.33 -21.54
C GLU A 115 3.89 -19.92 -21.58
N VAL A 116 4.62 -18.96 -21.03
CA VAL A 116 4.35 -17.51 -21.19
C VAL A 116 5.63 -16.72 -20.95
N ASP A 117 5.84 -15.67 -21.72
CA ASP A 117 6.89 -14.69 -21.42
C ASP A 117 6.45 -13.74 -20.30
N ILE A 118 6.49 -14.23 -19.07
CA ILE A 118 6.13 -13.44 -17.89
C ILE A 118 7.13 -12.29 -17.65
N THR A 119 8.38 -12.45 -18.08
CA THR A 119 9.38 -11.39 -17.94
C THR A 119 9.05 -10.20 -18.82
N GLY A 120 8.61 -10.45 -20.06
CA GLY A 120 8.11 -9.41 -20.97
C GLY A 120 6.85 -8.74 -20.44
N ILE A 121 5.88 -9.51 -19.93
CA ILE A 121 4.66 -8.97 -19.30
C ILE A 121 5.00 -8.13 -18.05
N GLY A 122 5.94 -8.58 -17.24
CA GLY A 122 6.35 -7.94 -15.99
C GLY A 122 7.21 -6.69 -16.17
N MET A 123 7.88 -6.52 -17.29
CA MET A 123 8.85 -5.45 -17.54
C MET A 123 8.32 -4.03 -17.22
N PRO A 124 7.13 -3.60 -17.67
CA PRO A 124 6.63 -2.25 -17.42
C PRO A 124 6.09 -2.04 -15.99
N ILE A 125 5.94 -3.09 -15.20
CA ILE A 125 5.31 -3.06 -13.87
C ILE A 125 6.23 -3.57 -12.75
N THR A 126 7.54 -3.69 -13.03
CA THR A 126 8.57 -4.09 -12.06
C THR A 126 9.75 -3.12 -12.10
N LYS A 127 10.61 -3.19 -11.08
CA LYS A 127 11.92 -2.52 -11.11
C LYS A 127 12.93 -3.29 -11.95
N ALA A 128 12.83 -4.62 -11.95
CA ALA A 128 13.64 -5.51 -12.76
C ALA A 128 12.93 -6.84 -12.99
N THR A 129 13.25 -7.48 -14.11
CA THR A 129 12.87 -8.86 -14.43
C THR A 129 14.12 -9.67 -14.74
N PHE A 130 14.17 -10.91 -14.27
CA PHE A 130 15.28 -11.83 -14.51
C PHE A 130 14.76 -13.16 -15.07
N LEU A 131 15.24 -13.58 -16.24
CA LEU A 131 15.07 -14.93 -16.74
C LEU A 131 16.35 -15.74 -16.47
N VAL A 132 16.29 -16.69 -15.54
CA VAL A 132 17.47 -17.46 -15.12
C VAL A 132 17.59 -18.74 -15.94
N ARG A 133 18.68 -18.84 -16.71
CA ARG A 133 19.01 -19.97 -17.61
C ARG A 133 20.19 -20.79 -17.11
N ASP A 134 20.99 -20.28 -16.21
CA ASP A 134 22.18 -20.95 -15.66
C ASP A 134 22.02 -21.14 -14.14
N PRO A 135 22.01 -22.39 -13.65
CA PRO A 135 21.85 -22.67 -12.22
C PRO A 135 22.96 -22.05 -11.34
N ARG A 136 24.16 -21.81 -11.91
CA ARG A 136 25.27 -21.17 -11.21
C ARG A 136 25.03 -19.69 -10.90
N LYS A 137 24.03 -19.08 -11.57
CA LYS A 137 23.67 -17.66 -11.39
C LYS A 137 22.52 -17.43 -10.39
N ILE A 138 21.94 -18.50 -9.84
CA ILE A 138 20.79 -18.40 -8.92
C ILE A 138 21.10 -17.47 -7.74
N ALA A 139 22.20 -17.73 -7.01
CA ALA A 139 22.54 -16.94 -5.82
C ALA A 139 22.76 -15.45 -6.15
N ASP A 140 23.49 -15.16 -7.24
CA ASP A 140 23.74 -13.79 -7.69
C ASP A 140 22.43 -13.06 -8.01
N VAL A 141 21.55 -13.70 -8.81
CA VAL A 141 20.26 -13.12 -9.21
C VAL A 141 19.34 -12.93 -8.01
N MET A 142 19.26 -13.87 -7.10
CA MET A 142 18.47 -13.76 -5.88
C MET A 142 18.93 -12.55 -5.04
N ARG A 143 20.23 -12.42 -4.78
CA ARG A 143 20.81 -11.30 -4.03
C ARG A 143 20.54 -9.97 -4.72
N GLN A 144 20.73 -9.89 -6.05
CA GLN A 144 20.41 -8.70 -6.85
C GLN A 144 18.93 -8.33 -6.75
N ALA A 145 18.03 -9.30 -6.89
CA ALA A 145 16.59 -9.07 -6.84
C ALA A 145 16.15 -8.42 -5.52
N PHE A 146 16.63 -8.93 -4.39
CA PHE A 146 16.33 -8.37 -3.07
C PHE A 146 16.94 -6.97 -2.89
N ALA A 147 18.17 -6.78 -3.35
CA ALA A 147 18.83 -5.48 -3.32
C ALA A 147 18.07 -4.46 -4.18
N VAL A 148 17.67 -4.80 -5.40
CA VAL A 148 16.89 -3.93 -6.29
C VAL A 148 15.51 -3.64 -5.70
N ALA A 149 14.82 -4.64 -5.14
CA ALA A 149 13.48 -4.47 -4.57
C ALA A 149 13.45 -3.45 -3.43
N SER A 150 14.50 -3.42 -2.58
CA SER A 150 14.53 -2.63 -1.34
C SER A 150 15.24 -1.29 -1.44
N ASN A 151 16.19 -1.10 -2.36
CA ASN A 151 17.00 0.12 -2.42
C ASN A 151 16.38 1.22 -3.29
N GLY A 152 16.75 2.48 -3.00
CA GLY A 152 16.15 3.66 -3.62
C GLY A 152 14.64 3.71 -3.33
N ARG A 153 13.83 4.01 -4.36
CA ARG A 153 12.37 3.81 -4.28
C ARG A 153 12.08 2.31 -4.28
N PRO A 154 11.46 1.73 -3.24
CA PRO A 154 11.15 0.30 -3.22
C PRO A 154 10.18 -0.10 -4.33
N GLY A 155 10.20 -1.37 -4.72
CA GLY A 155 9.26 -1.87 -5.73
C GLY A 155 9.44 -3.35 -6.03
N PRO A 156 8.53 -3.94 -6.82
CA PRO A 156 8.56 -5.37 -7.14
C PRO A 156 9.69 -5.73 -8.10
N VAL A 157 10.18 -6.96 -7.93
CA VAL A 157 11.11 -7.62 -8.84
C VAL A 157 10.56 -9.00 -9.19
N LEU A 158 10.68 -9.40 -10.44
CA LEU A 158 10.26 -10.72 -10.93
C LEU A 158 11.48 -11.55 -11.32
N ILE A 159 11.55 -12.78 -10.81
CA ILE A 159 12.54 -13.79 -11.20
C ILE A 159 11.80 -14.98 -11.79
N ASP A 160 12.09 -15.32 -13.04
CA ASP A 160 11.54 -16.48 -13.72
C ASP A 160 12.64 -17.52 -13.93
N PHE A 161 12.51 -18.69 -13.30
CA PHE A 161 13.44 -19.79 -13.42
C PHE A 161 12.96 -20.80 -14.46
N LEU A 162 13.82 -21.21 -15.38
CA LEU A 162 13.49 -22.33 -16.25
C LEU A 162 13.48 -23.65 -15.44
N LYS A 163 12.56 -24.56 -15.76
CA LYS A 163 12.38 -25.82 -15.03
C LYS A 163 13.65 -26.67 -14.97
N ASN A 164 14.42 -26.71 -16.07
CA ASN A 164 15.71 -27.41 -16.11
C ASN A 164 16.76 -26.77 -15.20
N VAL A 165 16.68 -25.47 -14.93
CA VAL A 165 17.59 -24.75 -14.00
C VAL A 165 17.37 -25.18 -12.55
N THR A 166 16.14 -25.49 -12.17
CA THR A 166 15.78 -25.93 -10.81
C THR A 166 15.89 -27.46 -10.63
N SER A 167 16.45 -28.19 -11.63
CA SER A 167 16.51 -29.65 -11.65
C SER A 167 17.20 -30.22 -10.39
N PRO A 168 16.62 -31.27 -9.77
CA PRO A 168 17.22 -31.92 -8.60
C PRO A 168 18.45 -32.80 -8.96
N ASN A 169 18.71 -33.04 -10.27
CA ASN A 169 19.76 -33.92 -10.77
C ASN A 169 21.11 -33.21 -10.96
N GLN A 170 21.25 -31.97 -10.51
CA GLN A 170 22.49 -31.22 -10.61
C GLN A 170 22.81 -30.53 -9.27
N GLU A 171 24.07 -30.19 -9.10
CA GLU A 171 24.56 -29.47 -7.94
C GLU A 171 25.36 -28.25 -8.40
N VAL A 172 25.31 -27.18 -7.63
CA VAL A 172 26.08 -25.96 -7.85
C VAL A 172 26.85 -25.60 -6.59
N ASP A 173 27.96 -24.90 -6.76
CA ASP A 173 28.70 -24.35 -5.65
C ASP A 173 27.92 -23.17 -5.04
N TYR A 174 27.79 -23.20 -3.73
CA TYR A 174 27.08 -22.18 -2.98
C TYR A 174 27.83 -21.81 -1.69
N GLU A 175 27.83 -20.52 -1.38
CA GLU A 175 28.31 -19.94 -0.14
C GLU A 175 27.20 -19.11 0.49
N PHE A 176 26.85 -19.42 1.74
CA PHE A 176 25.87 -18.63 2.50
C PHE A 176 26.49 -17.30 2.92
N ILE A 177 25.91 -16.20 2.49
CA ILE A 177 26.37 -14.85 2.82
C ILE A 177 25.19 -14.09 3.46
N PRO A 178 25.23 -13.79 4.78
CA PRO A 178 24.17 -13.01 5.42
C PRO A 178 23.92 -11.70 4.68
N TRP A 179 22.66 -11.27 4.55
CA TRP A 179 22.30 -10.08 3.77
C TRP A 179 23.08 -8.80 4.20
N ARG A 180 23.44 -8.71 5.47
CA ARG A 180 24.27 -7.60 6.00
C ARG A 180 25.67 -7.56 5.40
N GLU A 181 26.14 -8.66 4.85
CA GLU A 181 27.43 -8.80 4.21
C GLU A 181 27.34 -8.80 2.68
N HIS A 182 26.15 -8.72 2.08
CA HIS A 182 25.95 -8.74 0.62
C HIS A 182 26.74 -7.65 -0.12
N ARG A 183 27.13 -6.55 0.55
CA ARG A 183 28.00 -5.52 -0.04
C ARG A 183 29.35 -6.08 -0.53
N ARG A 184 29.72 -7.28 -0.11
CA ARG A 184 30.92 -8.01 -0.53
C ARG A 184 30.70 -8.90 -1.74
N CYS A 185 29.45 -9.14 -2.17
CA CYS A 185 29.13 -9.92 -3.36
C CYS A 185 29.49 -9.11 -4.61
N ASP A 186 30.18 -9.71 -5.57
CA ASP A 186 30.59 -9.06 -6.81
C ASP A 186 29.41 -8.47 -7.56
N SER A 187 28.30 -9.23 -7.70
CA SER A 187 27.07 -8.77 -8.34
C SER A 187 26.45 -7.54 -7.69
N ILE A 188 26.53 -7.44 -6.35
CA ILE A 188 26.06 -6.24 -5.61
C ILE A 188 27.07 -5.10 -5.71
N GLN A 189 28.37 -5.39 -5.78
CA GLN A 189 29.39 -4.37 -6.01
C GLN A 189 29.24 -3.74 -7.38
N GLU A 190 28.96 -4.52 -8.43
CA GLU A 190 28.68 -4.04 -9.77
C GLU A 190 27.46 -3.10 -9.81
N LEU A 191 26.33 -3.50 -9.18
CA LEU A 191 25.15 -2.65 -9.04
C LEU A 191 25.44 -1.36 -8.27
N ASN A 192 26.20 -1.43 -7.17
CA ASN A 192 26.61 -0.25 -6.42
C ASN A 192 27.54 0.67 -7.25
N ALA A 193 28.41 0.11 -8.09
CA ALA A 193 29.26 0.87 -8.98
C ALA A 193 28.48 1.59 -10.09
N SER A 194 27.40 0.96 -10.60
CA SER A 194 26.45 1.58 -11.55
C SER A 194 25.54 2.65 -10.94
N HIS A 195 25.63 2.89 -9.64
CA HIS A 195 24.75 3.79 -8.87
C HIS A 195 23.28 3.37 -8.79
N GLU A 196 22.89 2.21 -9.31
CA GLU A 196 21.50 1.75 -9.30
C GLU A 196 20.96 1.47 -7.88
N LEU A 197 21.84 1.12 -6.93
CA LEU A 197 21.46 0.82 -5.54
C LEU A 197 21.75 1.95 -4.55
N LYS A 198 22.43 3.02 -4.95
CA LYS A 198 22.73 4.11 -4.05
C LYS A 198 21.51 4.98 -3.84
N SER A 199 21.06 5.10 -2.59
CA SER A 199 20.17 6.20 -2.23
C SER A 199 20.94 7.51 -2.41
N PRO A 200 20.36 8.51 -3.10
CA PRO A 200 21.01 9.80 -3.29
C PRO A 200 21.33 10.43 -1.92
N GLU A 201 22.52 10.99 -1.77
CA GLU A 201 22.85 11.80 -0.60
C GLU A 201 22.30 13.22 -0.80
N PRO A 202 21.55 13.77 0.18
CA PRO A 202 21.03 15.14 0.07
C PRO A 202 22.16 16.16 -0.03
N ASP A 203 22.02 17.13 -0.95
CA ASP A 203 22.96 18.22 -1.06
C ASP A 203 22.75 19.24 0.09
N ARG A 204 23.83 19.64 0.75
CA ARG A 204 23.77 20.62 1.84
C ARG A 204 23.32 22.00 1.35
N GLN A 205 23.63 22.36 0.11
CA GLN A 205 23.19 23.63 -0.47
C GLN A 205 21.68 23.63 -0.68
N ASP A 206 21.11 22.49 -1.11
CA ASP A 206 19.65 22.34 -1.26
C ASP A 206 18.95 22.42 0.10
N ILE A 207 19.53 21.83 1.16
CA ILE A 207 19.04 21.96 2.54
C ILE A 207 19.02 23.42 2.98
N GLN A 208 20.14 24.17 2.76
CA GLN A 208 20.22 25.57 3.13
C GLN A 208 19.21 26.42 2.35
N THR A 209 19.05 26.17 1.06
CA THR A 209 18.06 26.88 0.23
C THR A 209 16.63 26.71 0.78
N LEU A 210 16.26 25.50 1.19
CA LEU A 210 14.95 25.26 1.80
C LEU A 210 14.82 25.99 3.15
N LEU A 211 15.86 25.99 4.00
CA LEU A 211 15.85 26.72 5.26
C LEU A 211 15.65 28.24 5.04
N ASP A 212 16.28 28.80 4.01
CA ASP A 212 16.12 30.20 3.65
C ASP A 212 14.71 30.51 3.12
N MET A 213 14.09 29.57 2.38
CA MET A 213 12.68 29.69 1.94
C MET A 213 11.72 29.63 3.13
N ILE A 214 11.96 28.73 4.08
CA ILE A 214 11.17 28.61 5.32
C ILE A 214 11.23 29.90 6.13
N ALA A 215 12.40 30.50 6.26
CA ALA A 215 12.57 31.74 7.03
C ALA A 215 11.81 32.95 6.46
N GLN A 216 11.36 32.88 5.20
CA GLN A 216 10.60 33.93 4.51
C GLN A 216 9.09 33.63 4.45
N SER A 217 8.66 32.43 4.86
CA SER A 217 7.25 32.00 4.75
C SER A 217 6.45 32.41 5.98
N GLU A 218 5.24 32.89 5.74
CA GLU A 218 4.25 33.22 6.78
C GLU A 218 3.12 32.19 6.85
N ARG A 219 2.89 31.46 5.75
CA ARG A 219 1.79 30.47 5.61
C ARG A 219 2.29 29.14 5.05
N PRO A 220 3.25 28.48 5.75
CA PRO A 220 3.76 27.19 5.28
C PRO A 220 2.72 26.07 5.40
N LEU A 221 2.74 25.14 4.43
CA LEU A 221 1.96 23.89 4.44
C LEU A 221 2.87 22.71 4.19
N LEU A 222 2.73 21.66 5.00
CA LEU A 222 3.41 20.39 4.79
C LEU A 222 2.48 19.36 4.16
N ILE A 223 2.96 18.62 3.17
CA ILE A 223 2.29 17.43 2.65
C ILE A 223 3.05 16.16 3.06
N CYS A 224 2.39 15.32 3.86
CA CYS A 224 2.87 13.99 4.22
C CYS A 224 2.47 12.99 3.13
N GLY A 225 3.43 12.56 2.31
CA GLY A 225 3.23 11.58 1.25
C GLY A 225 3.64 10.15 1.64
N GLY A 226 3.45 9.21 0.71
CA GLY A 226 3.82 7.80 0.88
C GLY A 226 5.31 7.58 1.14
N GLY A 227 6.19 8.48 0.68
CA GLY A 227 7.63 8.40 0.92
C GLY A 227 8.00 8.57 2.40
N VAL A 228 7.23 9.31 3.20
CA VAL A 228 7.40 9.39 4.66
C VAL A 228 7.13 8.03 5.31
N VAL A 229 6.07 7.34 4.86
CA VAL A 229 5.69 6.00 5.35
C VAL A 229 6.72 4.96 4.93
N ARG A 230 7.06 4.88 3.63
CA ARG A 230 8.01 3.91 3.09
C ARG A 230 9.43 4.11 3.62
N GLY A 231 9.87 5.37 3.73
CA GLY A 231 11.16 5.75 4.31
C GLY A 231 11.21 5.66 5.83
N ARG A 232 10.11 5.30 6.51
CA ARG A 232 9.97 5.29 7.98
C ARG A 232 10.44 6.59 8.63
N ALA A 233 10.18 7.72 7.97
CA ALA A 233 10.61 9.06 8.35
C ALA A 233 9.58 9.78 9.26
N HIS A 234 8.62 9.06 9.83
CA HIS A 234 7.49 9.60 10.58
C HIS A 234 7.90 10.35 11.86
N ARG A 235 9.02 9.98 12.47
CA ARG A 235 9.56 10.67 13.67
C ARG A 235 10.17 12.01 13.27
N GLU A 236 11.03 11.98 12.27
CA GLU A 236 11.72 13.15 11.73
C GLU A 236 10.71 14.12 11.09
N PHE A 237 9.68 13.62 10.41
CA PHE A 237 8.61 14.43 9.84
C PHE A 237 7.77 15.11 10.93
N ARG A 238 7.45 14.39 11.99
CA ARG A 238 6.70 14.97 13.12
C ARG A 238 7.49 16.05 13.82
N GLU A 239 8.79 15.84 14.07
CA GLU A 239 9.67 16.86 14.64
C GLU A 239 9.75 18.09 13.73
N PHE A 240 9.91 17.88 12.42
CA PHE A 240 9.95 18.96 11.43
C PHE A 240 8.65 19.78 11.44
N ALA A 241 7.50 19.12 11.42
CA ALA A 241 6.19 19.79 11.46
C ALA A 241 5.98 20.59 12.76
N GLN A 242 6.42 20.06 13.91
CA GLN A 242 6.33 20.72 15.20
C GLN A 242 7.26 21.93 15.31
N ARG A 243 8.51 21.82 14.80
CA ARG A 243 9.46 22.96 14.79
C ARG A 243 9.02 24.06 13.84
N LEU A 244 8.52 23.67 12.66
CA LEU A 244 7.98 24.62 11.70
C LEU A 244 6.63 25.19 12.17
N ASP A 245 5.93 24.52 13.07
CA ASP A 245 4.59 24.87 13.58
C ASP A 245 3.57 25.10 12.45
N ALA A 246 3.58 24.23 11.44
CA ALA A 246 2.80 24.35 10.22
C ALA A 246 1.68 23.30 10.14
N PRO A 247 0.53 23.63 9.52
CA PRO A 247 -0.50 22.66 9.16
C PRO A 247 0.06 21.52 8.29
N VAL A 248 -0.48 20.30 8.48
CA VAL A 248 -0.05 19.10 7.77
C VAL A 248 -1.23 18.46 7.05
N ALA A 249 -1.17 18.42 5.72
CA ALA A 249 -2.08 17.66 4.88
C ALA A 249 -1.50 16.27 4.59
N ILE A 250 -2.37 15.24 4.52
CA ILE A 250 -1.93 13.85 4.37
C ILE A 250 -2.49 13.28 3.07
N THR A 251 -1.64 12.69 2.22
CA THR A 251 -2.13 11.92 1.06
C THR A 251 -2.68 10.56 1.50
N VAL A 252 -3.48 9.90 0.66
CA VAL A 252 -3.96 8.52 0.92
C VAL A 252 -2.80 7.60 1.33
N MET A 253 -1.67 7.66 0.61
CA MET A 253 -0.50 6.83 0.88
C MET A 253 0.37 7.33 2.05
N GLY A 254 0.11 8.54 2.54
CA GLY A 254 0.77 9.15 3.69
C GLY A 254 0.16 8.75 5.04
N GLY A 255 -0.92 7.97 5.04
CA GLY A 255 -1.59 7.51 6.26
C GLY A 255 -0.63 6.75 7.19
N GLY A 256 -0.50 7.23 8.44
CA GLY A 256 0.50 6.74 9.42
C GLY A 256 1.87 7.41 9.32
N GLY A 257 2.11 8.27 8.33
CA GLY A 257 3.35 9.07 8.26
C GLY A 257 3.34 10.27 9.20
N PHE A 258 2.14 10.77 9.52
CA PHE A 258 1.90 11.78 10.54
C PHE A 258 0.66 11.40 11.35
N PRO A 259 0.64 11.54 12.69
CA PRO A 259 -0.49 11.09 13.49
C PRO A 259 -1.78 11.84 13.14
N GLY A 260 -2.84 11.10 12.78
CA GLY A 260 -4.14 11.67 12.41
C GLY A 260 -4.81 12.48 13.51
N ALA A 261 -4.52 12.18 14.78
CA ALA A 261 -5.02 12.91 15.95
C ALA A 261 -4.18 14.14 16.32
N ASN A 262 -3.05 14.40 15.63
CA ASN A 262 -2.21 15.56 15.94
C ASN A 262 -2.95 16.88 15.65
N PRO A 263 -2.86 17.90 16.52
CA PRO A 263 -3.52 19.20 16.32
C PRO A 263 -3.17 19.90 15.00
N LEU A 264 -1.96 19.69 14.45
CA LEU A 264 -1.53 20.27 13.18
C LEU A 264 -2.12 19.55 11.95
N THR A 265 -2.76 18.37 12.11
CA THR A 265 -3.33 17.63 10.98
C THR A 265 -4.55 18.36 10.41
N THR A 266 -4.53 18.64 9.12
CA THR A 266 -5.69 19.21 8.41
C THR A 266 -6.60 18.12 7.81
N GLY A 267 -6.10 16.88 7.67
CA GLY A 267 -6.79 15.74 7.10
C GLY A 267 -6.24 15.34 5.72
N MET A 268 -7.04 14.57 4.98
CA MET A 268 -6.68 14.14 3.63
C MET A 268 -6.71 15.32 2.64
N ILE A 269 -5.78 15.31 1.67
CA ILE A 269 -5.70 16.29 0.57
C ILE A 269 -6.25 15.71 -0.74
N GLY A 270 -6.78 16.57 -1.60
CA GLY A 270 -7.12 16.27 -2.99
C GLY A 270 -8.61 16.05 -3.23
N MET A 271 -8.96 15.15 -4.16
CA MET A 271 -10.34 14.92 -4.65
C MET A 271 -11.37 14.70 -3.54
N HIS A 272 -11.02 13.93 -2.52
CA HIS A 272 -11.84 13.72 -1.32
C HIS A 272 -11.21 14.36 -0.09
N GLY A 273 -10.40 15.41 -0.34
CA GLY A 273 -9.69 16.14 0.71
C GLY A 273 -10.63 16.88 1.63
N SER A 274 -10.18 17.09 2.86
CA SER A 274 -10.88 17.96 3.82
C SER A 274 -10.90 19.42 3.31
N GLN A 275 -11.87 20.18 3.76
CA GLN A 275 -11.90 21.62 3.46
C GLN A 275 -10.61 22.29 3.96
N ALA A 276 -10.15 21.97 5.17
CA ALA A 276 -8.93 22.52 5.74
C ALA A 276 -7.69 22.23 4.85
N SER A 277 -7.49 20.98 4.41
CA SER A 277 -6.33 20.63 3.57
C SER A 277 -6.35 21.32 2.22
N ASN A 278 -7.51 21.31 1.54
CA ASN A 278 -7.61 21.86 0.20
C ASN A 278 -7.55 23.41 0.21
N THR A 279 -8.14 24.07 1.21
CA THR A 279 -8.01 25.52 1.40
C THR A 279 -6.57 25.90 1.73
N ALA A 280 -5.89 25.11 2.59
CA ALA A 280 -4.49 25.37 2.92
C ALA A 280 -3.58 25.30 1.69
N VAL A 281 -3.84 24.39 0.75
CA VAL A 281 -3.09 24.31 -0.53
C VAL A 281 -3.31 25.57 -1.37
N ALA A 282 -4.53 26.07 -1.44
CA ALA A 282 -4.86 27.25 -2.25
C ALA A 282 -4.28 28.56 -1.69
N GLU A 283 -4.07 28.64 -0.36
CA GLU A 283 -3.75 29.89 0.32
C GLU A 283 -2.34 29.94 0.93
N CYS A 284 -1.59 28.81 0.97
CA CYS A 284 -0.22 28.81 1.46
C CYS A 284 0.71 29.64 0.57
N ASP A 285 1.82 30.13 1.15
CA ASP A 285 2.90 30.81 0.43
C ASP A 285 4.12 29.92 0.22
N LEU A 286 4.23 28.82 1.00
CA LEU A 286 5.25 27.78 0.86
C LEU A 286 4.60 26.40 1.06
N LEU A 287 4.71 25.54 0.05
CA LEU A 287 4.25 24.16 0.11
C LEU A 287 5.45 23.23 0.09
N ILE A 288 5.64 22.42 1.15
CA ILE A 288 6.72 21.44 1.24
C ILE A 288 6.12 20.05 1.19
N ALA A 289 6.34 19.34 0.08
CA ALA A 289 5.82 18.00 -0.15
C ALA A 289 6.90 16.94 0.08
N VAL A 290 6.70 16.08 1.07
CA VAL A 290 7.67 15.03 1.42
C VAL A 290 7.18 13.66 0.95
N GLY A 291 7.89 13.06 -0.02
CA GLY A 291 7.55 11.76 -0.60
C GLY A 291 6.15 11.74 -1.24
N CYS A 292 5.78 12.80 -1.93
CA CYS A 292 4.50 12.98 -2.59
C CYS A 292 4.68 13.18 -4.10
N ARG A 293 4.03 12.34 -4.91
CA ARG A 293 4.14 12.34 -6.39
C ARG A 293 3.19 13.33 -7.08
N PHE A 294 2.40 14.09 -6.34
CA PHE A 294 1.39 14.99 -6.88
C PHE A 294 0.49 14.32 -7.94
N SER A 295 -0.06 13.13 -7.60
CA SER A 295 -0.93 12.42 -8.52
C SER A 295 -2.18 13.25 -8.87
N ASN A 296 -2.86 12.89 -9.95
CA ASN A 296 -4.11 13.52 -10.37
C ASN A 296 -5.28 13.40 -9.37
N ARG A 297 -5.09 12.67 -8.26
CA ARG A 297 -6.02 12.61 -7.13
C ARG A 297 -5.66 13.63 -6.04
N VAL A 298 -4.43 14.14 -6.06
CA VAL A 298 -3.91 15.18 -5.16
C VAL A 298 -3.93 16.54 -5.86
N ALA A 299 -3.22 16.66 -6.99
CA ALA A 299 -3.19 17.85 -7.81
C ALA A 299 -4.22 17.72 -8.94
N LEU A 300 -5.47 18.05 -8.66
CA LEU A 300 -6.64 17.83 -9.51
C LEU A 300 -6.56 18.61 -10.84
N ASP A 301 -6.09 19.84 -10.75
CA ASP A 301 -5.75 20.73 -11.86
C ASP A 301 -4.35 21.32 -11.59
N PRO A 302 -3.31 20.85 -12.27
CA PRO A 302 -1.95 21.35 -12.09
C PRO A 302 -1.78 22.85 -12.29
N SER A 303 -2.63 23.48 -13.11
CA SER A 303 -2.53 24.92 -13.42
C SER A 303 -2.98 25.82 -12.28
N THR A 304 -3.81 25.30 -11.38
CA THR A 304 -4.37 26.03 -10.23
C THR A 304 -3.86 25.55 -8.88
N PHE A 305 -3.14 24.41 -8.86
CA PHE A 305 -2.65 23.78 -7.64
C PHE A 305 -1.54 24.63 -6.99
N ALA A 306 -1.79 25.11 -5.77
CA ALA A 306 -0.87 25.93 -4.98
C ALA A 306 -0.24 27.11 -5.78
N SER A 307 -1.05 27.75 -6.65
CA SER A 307 -0.58 28.75 -7.62
C SER A 307 0.01 30.02 -7.01
N GLN A 308 -0.18 30.24 -5.70
CA GLN A 308 0.37 31.38 -4.95
C GLN A 308 1.62 31.00 -4.14
N ALA A 309 1.93 29.73 -4.02
CA ALA A 309 3.00 29.22 -3.18
C ALA A 309 4.28 28.94 -3.98
N LYS A 310 5.41 29.07 -3.30
CA LYS A 310 6.63 28.34 -3.72
C LYS A 310 6.47 26.88 -3.37
N ILE A 311 6.76 25.99 -4.32
CA ILE A 311 6.59 24.55 -4.15
C ILE A 311 7.95 23.87 -4.02
N VAL A 312 8.15 23.12 -2.91
CA VAL A 312 9.34 22.33 -2.67
C VAL A 312 8.97 20.84 -2.62
N GLN A 313 9.68 20.01 -3.39
CA GLN A 313 9.49 18.56 -3.39
C GLN A 313 10.71 17.85 -2.83
N ILE A 314 10.50 16.98 -1.83
CA ILE A 314 11.52 16.10 -1.28
C ILE A 314 11.15 14.68 -1.69
N ASP A 315 11.97 14.06 -2.54
CA ASP A 315 11.74 12.69 -3.00
C ASP A 315 13.06 11.92 -3.17
N ILE A 316 12.99 10.60 -3.04
CA ILE A 316 14.13 9.72 -3.29
C ILE A 316 14.31 9.41 -4.78
N ASP A 317 13.22 9.51 -5.55
CA ASP A 317 13.16 9.19 -6.97
C ASP A 317 13.20 10.46 -7.82
N ARG A 318 14.33 10.70 -8.47
CA ARG A 318 14.51 11.86 -9.35
C ARG A 318 13.48 11.92 -10.48
N ALA A 319 12.94 10.77 -10.91
CA ALA A 319 11.94 10.72 -11.98
C ALA A 319 10.56 11.25 -11.56
N GLU A 320 10.32 11.46 -10.26
CA GLU A 320 9.07 12.06 -9.76
C GLU A 320 9.14 13.59 -9.65
N ILE A 321 10.34 14.19 -9.75
CA ILE A 321 10.52 15.65 -9.70
C ILE A 321 10.01 16.27 -11.01
N ASP A 322 9.26 17.36 -10.87
CA ASP A 322 8.68 18.14 -11.97
C ASP A 322 7.78 17.35 -12.95
N LYS A 323 7.41 16.13 -12.57
CA LYS A 323 6.62 15.23 -13.40
C LYS A 323 5.15 15.65 -13.56
N ASN A 324 4.52 16.05 -12.46
CA ASN A 324 3.11 16.43 -12.42
C ASN A 324 2.91 17.90 -12.04
N ILE A 325 3.75 18.44 -11.18
CA ILE A 325 3.77 19.83 -10.74
C ILE A 325 5.21 20.33 -10.87
N LEU A 326 5.40 21.49 -11.48
CA LEU A 326 6.70 22.15 -11.51
C LEU A 326 7.04 22.68 -10.11
N THR A 327 8.27 22.47 -9.68
CA THR A 327 8.73 22.88 -8.35
C THR A 327 9.68 24.08 -8.44
N ASP A 328 9.60 24.99 -7.45
CA ASP A 328 10.59 26.07 -7.30
C ASP A 328 11.92 25.55 -6.77
N HIS A 329 11.85 24.49 -5.95
CA HIS A 329 13.05 23.82 -5.42
C HIS A 329 12.76 22.34 -5.16
N HIS A 330 13.79 21.51 -5.19
CA HIS A 330 13.66 20.09 -4.85
C HIS A 330 14.91 19.57 -4.14
N ILE A 331 14.72 18.53 -3.32
CA ILE A 331 15.81 17.83 -2.65
C ILE A 331 15.68 16.35 -2.97
N ILE A 332 16.71 15.79 -3.63
CA ILE A 332 16.79 14.36 -3.91
C ILE A 332 17.45 13.65 -2.74
N GLY A 333 16.71 12.77 -2.09
CA GLY A 333 17.26 12.01 -0.96
C GLY A 333 16.19 11.23 -0.19
N SER A 334 16.65 10.38 0.72
CA SER A 334 15.77 9.72 1.66
C SER A 334 15.05 10.76 2.53
N ALA A 335 13.72 10.69 2.60
CA ALA A 335 12.93 11.58 3.45
C ALA A 335 13.46 11.65 4.89
N ARG A 336 13.91 10.51 5.43
CA ARG A 336 14.48 10.45 6.78
C ARG A 336 15.77 11.24 6.92
N GLN A 337 16.71 11.11 5.95
CA GLN A 337 17.98 11.83 5.98
C GLN A 337 17.79 13.33 5.77
N VAL A 338 16.98 13.71 4.76
CA VAL A 338 16.67 15.11 4.48
C VAL A 338 16.04 15.80 5.69
N LEU A 339 15.01 15.18 6.29
CA LEU A 339 14.32 15.74 7.45
C LEU A 339 15.22 15.79 8.69
N ALA A 340 16.12 14.81 8.91
CA ALA A 340 17.09 14.86 9.99
C ALA A 340 18.03 16.06 9.83
N MET A 341 18.58 16.28 8.61
CA MET A 341 19.46 17.43 8.33
C MET A 341 18.72 18.77 8.50
N LEU A 342 17.46 18.85 8.05
CA LEU A 342 16.63 20.06 8.28
C LEU A 342 16.41 20.32 9.77
N ASN A 343 16.05 19.30 10.54
CA ASN A 343 15.80 19.41 11.97
C ASN A 343 17.02 19.85 12.79
N GLU A 344 18.25 19.54 12.34
CA GLU A 344 19.48 20.01 12.99
C GLU A 344 19.61 21.54 12.97
N HIS A 345 19.08 22.19 11.95
CA HIS A 345 19.26 23.63 11.70
C HIS A 345 17.97 24.47 11.81
N LEU A 346 16.81 23.80 11.84
CA LEU A 346 15.51 24.48 11.89
C LEU A 346 15.24 25.04 13.30
N PRO A 347 15.10 26.36 13.48
CA PRO A 347 14.66 26.93 14.76
C PRO A 347 13.16 26.63 15.00
N GLN A 348 12.65 26.99 16.19
CA GLN A 348 11.23 26.95 16.47
C GLN A 348 10.54 28.15 15.82
N TYR A 349 9.53 27.89 14.96
CA TYR A 349 8.66 28.87 14.36
C TYR A 349 7.30 28.93 15.07
N HIS A 350 6.52 29.97 14.82
CA HIS A 350 5.18 30.16 15.33
C HIS A 350 4.30 30.79 14.24
N HIS A 351 3.28 30.07 13.77
CA HIS A 351 2.36 30.50 12.71
C HIS A 351 0.91 30.53 13.25
N GLU A 352 0.68 31.21 14.37
CA GLU A 352 -0.59 31.18 15.10
C GLU A 352 -1.77 31.68 14.25
N GLU A 353 -1.62 32.80 13.52
CA GLU A 353 -2.67 33.33 12.67
C GLU A 353 -3.03 32.38 11.53
N TRP A 354 -2.03 31.78 10.91
CA TRP A 354 -2.23 30.79 9.85
C TRP A 354 -2.94 29.54 10.35
N LYS A 355 -2.53 28.99 11.47
CA LYS A 355 -3.19 27.85 12.10
C LYS A 355 -4.61 28.17 12.52
N ALA A 356 -4.83 29.35 13.11
CA ALA A 356 -6.17 29.80 13.52
C ALA A 356 -7.12 29.98 12.34
N HIS A 357 -6.60 30.28 11.15
CA HIS A 357 -7.37 30.37 9.92
C HIS A 357 -7.73 28.98 9.35
N ILE A 358 -6.79 28.06 9.28
CA ILE A 358 -6.95 26.78 8.56
C ILE A 358 -7.55 25.67 9.43
N LEU A 359 -7.08 25.48 10.67
CA LEU A 359 -7.45 24.30 11.46
C LEU A 359 -8.94 24.24 11.82
N PRO A 360 -9.67 25.33 12.05
CA PRO A 360 -11.11 25.31 12.29
C PRO A 360 -11.94 24.83 11.08
N LEU A 361 -11.39 24.88 9.85
CA LEU A 361 -12.04 24.34 8.65
C LEU A 361 -12.05 22.81 8.62
N ARG A 362 -11.37 22.16 9.54
CA ARG A 362 -11.49 20.72 9.79
C ARG A 362 -12.87 20.47 10.39
N ALA A 363 -13.83 20.08 9.53
CA ALA A 363 -15.23 19.95 9.90
C ALA A 363 -15.42 19.01 11.11
N PRO A 364 -16.26 19.41 12.09
CA PRO A 364 -16.70 18.49 13.12
C PRO A 364 -17.55 17.37 12.50
N SER A 365 -17.46 16.19 13.09
CA SER A 365 -18.31 15.05 12.78
C SER A 365 -19.78 15.37 13.10
N THR A 366 -20.65 15.39 12.10
CA THR A 366 -22.10 15.70 12.27
C THR A 366 -23.01 14.48 12.31
N ALA A 367 -22.46 13.26 12.19
CA ALA A 367 -23.26 12.03 12.03
C ALA A 367 -23.64 11.31 13.33
N GLU A 368 -23.42 11.90 14.51
CA GLU A 368 -23.61 11.21 15.80
C GLU A 368 -25.06 10.71 16.05
N ASN A 369 -26.08 11.30 15.44
CA ASN A 369 -27.49 11.07 15.78
C ASN A 369 -28.34 10.42 14.66
N SER A 370 -27.72 9.80 13.64
CA SER A 370 -28.51 9.05 12.64
C SER A 370 -29.04 7.76 13.23
N PRO A 371 -30.37 7.45 13.11
CA PRO A 371 -30.93 6.17 13.56
C PRO A 371 -30.49 5.00 12.66
N GLN A 372 -30.14 5.28 11.41
CA GLN A 372 -29.65 4.29 10.45
C GLN A 372 -28.12 4.25 10.48
N LEU A 373 -27.57 3.04 10.42
CA LEU A 373 -26.11 2.85 10.35
C LEU A 373 -25.52 3.60 9.16
N ASN A 374 -24.44 4.33 9.41
CA ASN A 374 -23.72 5.07 8.39
C ASN A 374 -22.20 4.80 8.48
N PRO A 375 -21.42 5.14 7.45
CA PRO A 375 -19.98 4.85 7.39
C PRO A 375 -19.18 5.40 8.57
N GLN A 376 -19.51 6.60 9.04
CA GLN A 376 -18.83 7.21 10.15
C GLN A 376 -19.05 6.44 11.45
N GLN A 377 -20.29 6.06 11.76
CA GLN A 377 -20.61 5.27 12.95
C GLN A 377 -19.87 3.93 12.99
N ILE A 378 -19.71 3.27 11.83
CA ILE A 378 -18.94 2.03 11.72
C ILE A 378 -17.48 2.28 12.09
N LEU A 379 -16.87 3.32 11.52
CA LEU A 379 -15.45 3.63 11.70
C LEU A 379 -15.15 4.19 13.10
N ASP A 380 -16.06 4.97 13.68
CA ASP A 380 -15.98 5.43 15.07
C ASP A 380 -16.00 4.23 16.05
N GLU A 381 -16.87 3.22 15.79
CA GLU A 381 -16.89 2.00 16.61
C GLU A 381 -15.61 1.17 16.44
N LEU A 382 -15.08 1.06 15.23
CA LEU A 382 -13.77 0.45 15.01
C LEU A 382 -12.69 1.18 15.82
N GLN A 383 -12.57 2.52 15.64
CA GLN A 383 -11.55 3.31 16.34
C GLN A 383 -11.66 3.21 17.87
N ARG A 384 -12.87 3.09 18.41
CA ARG A 384 -13.14 3.03 19.85
C ARG A 384 -12.80 1.67 20.49
N GLN A 385 -13.04 0.55 19.76
CA GLN A 385 -12.98 -0.79 20.36
C GLN A 385 -11.69 -1.55 20.05
N VAL A 386 -11.02 -1.23 18.93
CA VAL A 386 -9.80 -1.97 18.56
C VAL A 386 -8.56 -1.43 19.29
N PRO A 387 -7.53 -2.26 19.51
CA PRO A 387 -6.24 -1.79 20.01
C PRO A 387 -5.63 -0.67 19.16
N GLU A 388 -4.90 0.25 19.78
CA GLU A 388 -4.27 1.39 19.10
C GLU A 388 -3.28 0.97 17.99
N ASP A 389 -2.66 -0.20 18.13
CA ASP A 389 -1.69 -0.74 17.18
C ASP A 389 -2.32 -1.62 16.09
N THR A 390 -3.65 -1.62 15.97
CA THR A 390 -4.39 -2.36 14.94
C THR A 390 -3.95 -1.96 13.53
N VAL A 391 -3.82 -2.95 12.66
CA VAL A 391 -3.57 -2.76 11.23
C VAL A 391 -4.88 -2.78 10.46
N PHE A 392 -5.09 -1.79 9.61
CA PHE A 392 -6.25 -1.69 8.73
C PHE A 392 -5.83 -1.94 7.29
N ALA A 393 -6.33 -2.99 6.68
CA ALA A 393 -6.20 -3.24 5.24
C ALA A 393 -7.51 -2.84 4.55
N THR A 394 -7.43 -1.96 3.55
CA THR A 394 -8.64 -1.51 2.85
C THR A 394 -8.64 -1.97 1.41
N ASP A 395 -9.80 -2.32 0.91
CA ASP A 395 -10.08 -2.34 -0.52
C ASP A 395 -10.27 -0.93 -1.09
N VAL A 396 -10.66 -0.80 -2.35
CA VAL A 396 -10.74 0.46 -3.08
C VAL A 396 -12.18 0.84 -3.38
N GLY A 397 -12.58 2.03 -2.96
CA GLY A 397 -13.92 2.57 -3.15
C GLY A 397 -14.31 3.60 -2.10
N GLN A 398 -15.61 3.80 -1.87
CA GLN A 398 -16.12 4.73 -0.87
C GLN A 398 -15.62 4.39 0.54
N HIS A 399 -15.63 3.11 0.91
CA HIS A 399 -15.14 2.61 2.20
C HIS A 399 -13.66 2.96 2.47
N GLN A 400 -12.81 2.97 1.42
CA GLN A 400 -11.42 3.43 1.52
C GLN A 400 -11.36 4.91 1.89
N MET A 401 -12.14 5.75 1.20
CA MET A 401 -12.15 7.18 1.45
C MET A 401 -12.70 7.51 2.84
N TRP A 402 -13.77 6.83 3.27
CA TRP A 402 -14.31 6.98 4.62
C TRP A 402 -13.30 6.51 5.67
N ALA A 403 -12.64 5.37 5.47
CA ALA A 403 -11.62 4.86 6.39
C ALA A 403 -10.48 5.87 6.61
N ILE A 404 -9.97 6.48 5.53
CA ILE A 404 -8.90 7.48 5.61
C ILE A 404 -9.39 8.78 6.26
N LYS A 405 -10.67 9.11 6.07
CA LYS A 405 -11.27 10.32 6.65
C LYS A 405 -11.54 10.22 8.16
N TYR A 406 -11.98 9.05 8.62
CA TYR A 406 -12.51 8.90 9.99
C TYR A 406 -11.58 8.11 10.92
N LEU A 407 -10.70 7.24 10.40
CA LEU A 407 -9.73 6.55 11.23
C LEU A 407 -8.46 7.40 11.44
N HIS A 408 -7.84 7.24 12.60
CA HIS A 408 -6.60 7.91 12.95
C HIS A 408 -5.46 6.89 12.98
N PHE A 409 -4.50 7.04 12.08
CA PHE A 409 -3.30 6.22 12.02
C PHE A 409 -2.14 6.98 12.68
N ALA A 410 -1.39 6.33 13.54
CA ALA A 410 -0.32 6.94 14.33
C ALA A 410 1.09 6.68 13.77
N TYR A 411 1.29 5.55 13.07
CA TYR A 411 2.61 5.14 12.57
C TYR A 411 2.53 4.32 11.27
N PRO A 412 3.67 4.22 10.53
CA PRO A 412 3.76 3.43 9.30
C PRO A 412 3.37 1.97 9.50
N GLY A 413 2.66 1.42 8.51
CA GLY A 413 2.22 0.02 8.52
C GLY A 413 0.85 -0.22 9.16
N GLN A 414 0.19 0.81 9.71
CA GLN A 414 -1.19 0.70 10.19
C GLN A 414 -2.24 0.76 9.08
N LEU A 415 -1.97 1.50 8.00
CA LEU A 415 -2.85 1.57 6.83
C LEU A 415 -2.21 0.85 5.65
N LEU A 416 -2.89 -0.19 5.15
CA LEU A 416 -2.56 -0.91 3.93
C LEU A 416 -3.66 -0.68 2.91
N THR A 417 -3.34 -0.02 1.82
CA THR A 417 -4.35 0.34 0.80
C THR A 417 -3.71 0.45 -0.58
N SER A 418 -4.44 0.10 -1.63
CA SER A 418 -4.00 0.31 -3.02
C SER A 418 -4.37 1.73 -3.47
N GLY A 419 -3.55 2.72 -3.08
CA GLY A 419 -3.84 4.13 -3.37
C GLY A 419 -3.31 4.61 -4.72
N GLY A 420 -2.28 3.98 -5.25
CA GLY A 420 -1.70 4.32 -6.55
C GLY A 420 -2.37 3.59 -7.71
N PHE A 421 -2.51 2.27 -7.61
CA PHE A 421 -3.12 1.45 -8.65
C PHE A 421 -4.65 1.36 -8.52
N GLY A 422 -5.16 1.36 -7.30
CA GLY A 422 -6.59 1.30 -7.06
C GLY A 422 -7.19 -0.09 -7.31
N ALA A 423 -6.47 -1.14 -6.96
CA ALA A 423 -6.91 -2.53 -7.16
C ALA A 423 -8.04 -2.89 -6.20
N MET A 424 -9.25 -3.10 -6.71
CA MET A 424 -10.33 -3.73 -5.98
C MET A 424 -9.99 -5.20 -5.73
N GLY A 425 -10.28 -5.70 -4.52
CA GLY A 425 -9.90 -7.06 -4.09
C GLY A 425 -8.50 -7.16 -3.47
N PHE A 426 -7.78 -6.04 -3.30
CA PHE A 426 -6.48 -5.99 -2.63
C PHE A 426 -6.56 -6.34 -1.14
N GLY A 427 -7.62 -5.87 -0.48
CA GLY A 427 -7.68 -5.74 0.98
C GLY A 427 -7.56 -7.05 1.75
N LEU A 428 -8.26 -8.13 1.32
CA LEU A 428 -8.25 -9.40 2.06
C LEU A 428 -6.88 -10.10 1.97
N GLY A 429 -6.28 -10.16 0.78
CA GLY A 429 -4.91 -10.67 0.63
C GLY A 429 -3.92 -9.88 1.49
N ALA A 430 -3.97 -8.54 1.42
CA ALA A 430 -3.11 -7.68 2.23
C ALA A 430 -3.31 -7.88 3.75
N ALA A 431 -4.56 -8.10 4.20
CA ALA A 431 -4.88 -8.42 5.58
C ALA A 431 -4.26 -9.75 6.03
N ILE A 432 -4.31 -10.79 5.17
CA ILE A 432 -3.67 -12.09 5.42
C ILE A 432 -2.16 -11.90 5.63
N GLY A 433 -1.50 -11.21 4.70
CA GLY A 433 -0.07 -10.93 4.81
C GLY A 433 0.29 -10.12 6.04
N ALA A 434 -0.51 -9.11 6.38
CA ALA A 434 -0.32 -8.29 7.57
C ALA A 434 -0.47 -9.09 8.86
N GLN A 435 -1.47 -9.97 8.95
CA GLN A 435 -1.71 -10.78 10.14
C GLN A 435 -0.58 -11.78 10.38
N LEU A 436 -0.10 -12.43 9.31
CA LEU A 436 1.03 -13.36 9.39
C LEU A 436 2.34 -12.66 9.76
N GLY A 437 2.54 -11.43 9.24
CA GLY A 437 3.70 -10.61 9.57
C GLY A 437 3.65 -9.96 10.96
N ASN A 438 2.45 -9.87 11.57
CA ASN A 438 2.23 -9.25 12.88
C ASN A 438 1.24 -10.08 13.73
N PRO A 439 1.61 -11.30 14.13
CA PRO A 439 0.68 -12.24 14.77
C PRO A 439 0.10 -11.73 16.10
N GLN A 440 0.76 -10.77 16.73
CA GLN A 440 0.32 -10.18 18.00
C GLN A 440 -0.64 -8.98 17.84
N LYS A 441 -0.80 -8.47 16.61
CA LYS A 441 -1.67 -7.33 16.34
C LYS A 441 -3.03 -7.81 15.83
N ARG A 442 -4.04 -7.00 16.07
CA ARG A 442 -5.32 -7.18 15.41
C ARG A 442 -5.25 -6.62 13.98
N VAL A 443 -5.82 -7.35 13.01
CA VAL A 443 -5.96 -6.88 11.64
C VAL A 443 -7.44 -6.76 11.29
N ILE A 444 -7.83 -5.58 10.79
CA ILE A 444 -9.18 -5.29 10.30
C ILE A 444 -9.12 -5.11 8.78
N HIS A 445 -9.92 -5.88 8.06
CA HIS A 445 -10.13 -5.71 6.63
C HIS A 445 -11.39 -4.86 6.40
N VAL A 446 -11.22 -3.66 5.82
CA VAL A 446 -12.31 -2.73 5.48
C VAL A 446 -12.58 -2.82 3.99
N THR A 447 -13.77 -3.29 3.60
CA THR A 447 -14.10 -3.54 2.20
C THR A 447 -15.52 -3.08 1.86
N GLY A 448 -15.80 -2.92 0.57
CA GLY A 448 -17.17 -2.81 0.04
C GLY A 448 -17.65 -4.15 -0.50
N ASP A 449 -18.96 -4.31 -0.59
CA ASP A 449 -19.58 -5.52 -1.14
C ASP A 449 -19.11 -5.87 -2.56
N GLY A 450 -18.85 -4.86 -3.40
CA GLY A 450 -18.30 -5.05 -4.74
C GLY A 450 -16.86 -5.57 -4.74
N CYS A 451 -16.00 -5.05 -3.86
CA CYS A 451 -14.61 -5.49 -3.73
C CYS A 451 -14.50 -6.87 -3.10
N PHE A 452 -15.27 -7.11 -2.03
CA PHE A 452 -15.24 -8.38 -1.31
C PHE A 452 -15.63 -9.56 -2.20
N ARG A 453 -16.58 -9.37 -3.12
CA ARG A 453 -16.96 -10.39 -4.12
C ARG A 453 -15.82 -10.84 -5.02
N MET A 454 -14.80 -10.01 -5.23
CA MET A 454 -13.68 -10.34 -6.12
C MET A 454 -12.72 -11.36 -5.52
N ASN A 455 -12.46 -11.28 -4.21
CA ASN A 455 -11.45 -12.10 -3.52
C ASN A 455 -11.96 -12.78 -2.24
N CYS A 456 -13.29 -12.91 -2.04
CA CYS A 456 -13.85 -13.58 -0.87
C CYS A 456 -13.47 -15.06 -0.74
N HIS A 457 -12.98 -15.70 -1.82
CA HIS A 457 -12.45 -17.07 -1.77
C HIS A 457 -11.23 -17.20 -0.84
N GLU A 458 -10.49 -16.11 -0.61
CA GLU A 458 -9.39 -16.10 0.38
C GLU A 458 -9.86 -16.25 1.84
N LEU A 459 -11.18 -16.27 2.10
CA LEU A 459 -11.70 -16.70 3.40
C LEU A 459 -11.28 -18.13 3.77
N CYS A 460 -11.05 -19.01 2.77
CA CYS A 460 -10.50 -20.34 3.04
C CYS A 460 -9.06 -20.26 3.59
N THR A 461 -8.27 -19.29 3.14
CA THR A 461 -6.91 -19.03 3.68
C THR A 461 -6.99 -18.49 5.10
N VAL A 462 -7.93 -17.57 5.37
CA VAL A 462 -8.16 -17.05 6.72
C VAL A 462 -8.54 -18.16 7.69
N GLU A 463 -9.43 -19.07 7.29
CA GLU A 463 -9.88 -20.19 8.11
C GLU A 463 -8.78 -21.23 8.30
N HIS A 464 -8.10 -21.65 7.22
CA HIS A 464 -7.09 -22.69 7.25
C HIS A 464 -5.91 -22.38 8.18
N TYR A 465 -5.52 -21.11 8.28
CA TYR A 465 -4.43 -20.64 9.14
C TYR A 465 -4.90 -20.01 10.46
N ASP A 466 -6.17 -20.18 10.83
CA ASP A 466 -6.78 -19.62 12.05
C ASP A 466 -6.48 -18.13 12.23
N LEU A 467 -6.52 -17.33 11.14
CA LEU A 467 -6.19 -15.92 11.20
C LEU A 467 -7.34 -15.11 11.81
N PRO A 468 -7.12 -14.37 12.92
CA PRO A 468 -8.19 -13.63 13.60
C PRO A 468 -8.50 -12.30 12.90
N ILE A 469 -8.65 -12.32 11.57
CA ILE A 469 -8.97 -11.15 10.74
C ILE A 469 -10.47 -10.87 10.84
N ILE A 470 -10.83 -9.62 11.14
CA ILE A 470 -12.21 -9.17 11.09
C ILE A 470 -12.43 -8.41 9.79
N THR A 471 -13.24 -8.96 8.90
CA THR A 471 -13.67 -8.32 7.65
C THR A 471 -14.95 -7.53 7.88
N VAL A 472 -14.89 -6.20 7.67
CA VAL A 472 -16.03 -5.28 7.78
C VAL A 472 -16.46 -4.86 6.38
N VAL A 473 -17.62 -5.35 5.95
CA VAL A 473 -18.17 -5.13 4.61
C VAL A 473 -19.15 -3.95 4.64
N PHE A 474 -18.78 -2.86 3.96
CA PHE A 474 -19.67 -1.72 3.72
C PHE A 474 -20.62 -2.06 2.57
N ASN A 475 -21.75 -2.68 2.91
CA ASN A 475 -22.68 -3.26 1.96
C ASN A 475 -23.81 -2.27 1.65
N ASN A 476 -23.64 -1.52 0.56
CA ASN A 476 -24.66 -0.62 0.04
C ASN A 476 -25.37 -1.17 -1.22
N GLY A 477 -25.14 -2.43 -1.60
CA GLY A 477 -25.74 -3.09 -2.76
C GLY A 477 -25.33 -2.47 -4.10
N THR A 478 -24.22 -1.70 -4.15
CA THR A 478 -23.79 -1.01 -5.38
C THR A 478 -22.27 -0.93 -5.49
N LEU A 479 -21.76 -0.69 -6.72
CA LEU A 479 -20.42 -0.17 -6.91
C LEU A 479 -20.42 1.31 -6.52
N GLY A 480 -20.39 1.60 -5.22
CA GLY A 480 -20.77 2.88 -4.63
C GLY A 480 -19.99 4.08 -5.18
N MET A 481 -18.66 3.99 -5.37
CA MET A 481 -17.89 5.09 -5.94
C MET A 481 -18.29 5.36 -7.41
N VAL A 482 -18.53 4.33 -8.20
CA VAL A 482 -18.98 4.49 -9.61
C VAL A 482 -20.40 5.05 -9.64
N ARG A 483 -21.29 4.57 -8.78
CA ARG A 483 -22.65 5.11 -8.62
C ARG A 483 -22.62 6.59 -8.22
N GLN A 484 -21.74 6.99 -7.32
CA GLN A 484 -21.55 8.41 -6.92
C GLN A 484 -21.18 9.27 -8.13
N TRP A 485 -20.24 8.82 -8.97
CA TRP A 485 -19.91 9.51 -10.22
C TRP A 485 -21.09 9.58 -11.19
N GLN A 486 -21.83 8.48 -11.34
CA GLN A 486 -23.04 8.45 -12.19
C GLN A 486 -24.12 9.40 -11.66
N SER A 487 -24.25 9.54 -10.34
CA SER A 487 -25.18 10.49 -9.73
C SER A 487 -24.77 11.95 -10.04
N LEU A 488 -23.51 12.27 -9.86
CA LEU A 488 -23.02 13.65 -9.93
C LEU A 488 -22.81 14.15 -11.37
N LEU A 489 -22.28 13.29 -12.26
CA LEU A 489 -21.81 13.71 -13.57
C LEU A 489 -22.59 13.09 -14.76
N TYR A 490 -23.35 12.02 -14.53
CA TYR A 490 -24.01 11.29 -15.63
C TYR A 490 -25.54 11.23 -15.48
N GLY A 491 -26.14 12.22 -14.80
CA GLY A 491 -27.58 12.37 -14.68
C GLY A 491 -28.31 11.15 -14.10
N LYS A 492 -27.70 10.49 -13.11
CA LYS A 492 -28.24 9.31 -12.41
C LYS A 492 -28.50 8.10 -13.33
N ARG A 493 -27.77 7.99 -14.45
CA ARG A 493 -27.86 6.83 -15.32
C ARG A 493 -26.99 5.69 -14.78
N TYR A 494 -27.56 4.87 -13.90
CA TYR A 494 -26.88 3.81 -13.16
C TYR A 494 -26.66 2.54 -14.01
N SER A 495 -25.73 2.61 -14.96
CA SER A 495 -25.42 1.47 -15.82
C SER A 495 -24.48 0.50 -15.09
N SER A 496 -24.94 -0.74 -14.87
CA SER A 496 -24.17 -1.88 -14.34
C SER A 496 -23.50 -1.64 -12.99
N THR A 497 -24.07 -0.79 -12.14
CA THR A 497 -23.52 -0.48 -10.81
C THR A 497 -24.35 -1.03 -9.65
N THR A 498 -25.55 -1.54 -9.90
CA THR A 498 -26.40 -2.17 -8.89
C THR A 498 -25.99 -3.63 -8.68
N LEU A 499 -25.80 -4.02 -7.43
CA LEU A 499 -25.38 -5.35 -7.01
C LEU A 499 -26.52 -6.05 -6.25
N ASP A 500 -27.74 -6.04 -6.83
CA ASP A 500 -28.98 -6.58 -6.27
C ASP A 500 -29.00 -8.12 -6.15
N ARG A 501 -28.04 -8.80 -6.80
CA ARG A 501 -27.83 -10.24 -6.75
C ARG A 501 -26.42 -10.54 -6.27
N GLY A 502 -26.26 -10.70 -4.99
CA GLY A 502 -24.98 -11.02 -4.38
C GLY A 502 -25.06 -12.23 -3.46
N PRO A 503 -23.91 -12.78 -3.05
CA PRO A 503 -23.91 -13.74 -1.98
C PRO A 503 -24.41 -13.10 -0.69
N ASP A 504 -25.05 -13.89 0.15
CA ASP A 504 -25.27 -13.54 1.55
C ASP A 504 -23.92 -13.69 2.27
N PHE A 505 -23.29 -12.57 2.65
CA PHE A 505 -21.94 -12.59 3.21
C PHE A 505 -21.86 -13.26 4.59
N VAL A 506 -22.97 -13.27 5.35
CA VAL A 506 -23.05 -14.02 6.62
C VAL A 506 -23.00 -15.52 6.34
N LYS A 507 -23.85 -16.02 5.43
CA LYS A 507 -23.83 -17.43 5.04
C LYS A 507 -22.54 -17.84 4.37
N LEU A 508 -21.91 -16.92 3.61
CA LEU A 508 -20.62 -17.15 3.00
C LEU A 508 -19.53 -17.35 4.08
N ALA A 509 -19.50 -16.49 5.10
CA ALA A 509 -18.58 -16.65 6.23
C ALA A 509 -18.79 -17.99 6.94
N GLU A 510 -20.04 -18.33 7.24
CA GLU A 510 -20.42 -19.61 7.87
C GLU A 510 -20.01 -20.81 7.02
N ALA A 511 -20.14 -20.74 5.67
CA ALA A 511 -19.72 -21.80 4.76
C ALA A 511 -18.20 -22.05 4.78
N TYR A 512 -17.41 -21.02 5.09
CA TYR A 512 -15.97 -21.14 5.35
C TYR A 512 -15.62 -21.42 6.82
N GLY A 513 -16.61 -21.68 7.69
CA GLY A 513 -16.37 -21.96 9.10
C GLY A 513 -16.02 -20.73 9.95
N LEU A 514 -16.27 -19.52 9.46
CA LEU A 514 -16.04 -18.27 10.14
C LEU A 514 -17.33 -17.71 10.75
N SER A 515 -17.22 -16.80 11.71
CA SER A 515 -18.39 -16.11 12.27
C SER A 515 -18.91 -15.05 11.30
N GLY A 516 -20.23 -14.97 11.13
CA GLY A 516 -20.89 -13.97 10.29
C GLY A 516 -21.89 -13.14 11.10
N TYR A 517 -21.88 -11.81 10.94
CA TYR A 517 -22.79 -10.88 11.59
C TYR A 517 -23.38 -9.92 10.57
N ARG A 518 -24.71 -9.70 10.60
CA ARG A 518 -25.35 -8.65 9.79
C ARG A 518 -25.86 -7.55 10.70
N VAL A 519 -25.47 -6.30 10.40
CA VAL A 519 -25.75 -5.14 11.25
C VAL A 519 -26.40 -4.01 10.45
N ARG A 520 -27.37 -3.31 11.05
CA ARG A 520 -28.14 -2.20 10.47
C ARG A 520 -28.17 -0.96 11.36
N THR A 521 -27.74 -1.11 12.62
CA THR A 521 -27.72 -0.04 13.61
C THR A 521 -26.35 0.03 14.28
N ARG A 522 -26.03 1.18 14.87
CA ARG A 522 -24.79 1.37 15.63
C ARG A 522 -24.66 0.37 16.79
N ALA A 523 -25.77 0.10 17.51
CA ALA A 523 -25.77 -0.84 18.62
C ALA A 523 -25.47 -2.29 18.16
N GLU A 524 -26.03 -2.71 17.02
CA GLU A 524 -25.72 -4.02 16.43
C GLU A 524 -24.23 -4.09 16.01
N MET A 525 -23.68 -3.01 15.42
CA MET A 525 -22.26 -2.93 15.06
C MET A 525 -21.35 -3.02 16.30
N GLU A 526 -21.67 -2.30 17.37
CA GLU A 526 -20.95 -2.34 18.63
C GLU A 526 -20.91 -3.77 19.20
N GLN A 527 -22.06 -4.45 19.24
CA GLN A 527 -22.17 -5.82 19.76
C GLN A 527 -21.43 -6.83 18.88
N ALA A 528 -21.59 -6.77 17.55
CA ALA A 528 -20.95 -7.68 16.60
C ALA A 528 -19.42 -7.55 16.65
N LEU A 529 -18.92 -6.31 16.70
CA LEU A 529 -17.49 -6.05 16.80
C LEU A 529 -16.91 -6.56 18.13
N ALA A 530 -17.60 -6.32 19.25
CA ALA A 530 -17.18 -6.83 20.56
C ALA A 530 -17.08 -8.36 20.57
N GLN A 531 -18.05 -9.07 19.96
CA GLN A 531 -18.03 -10.53 19.84
C GLN A 531 -16.89 -11.01 18.93
N ALA A 532 -16.70 -10.36 17.76
CA ALA A 532 -15.61 -10.69 16.84
C ALA A 532 -14.22 -10.46 17.45
N LEU A 533 -14.04 -9.42 18.25
CA LEU A 533 -12.77 -9.13 18.94
C LEU A 533 -12.42 -10.16 20.03
N GLN A 534 -13.40 -10.82 20.62
CA GLN A 534 -13.20 -11.89 21.61
C GLN A 534 -12.82 -13.23 20.95
N SER A 535 -13.11 -13.39 19.67
CA SER A 535 -12.79 -14.60 18.93
C SER A 535 -11.31 -14.67 18.56
N SER A 536 -10.72 -15.87 18.65
CA SER A 536 -9.40 -16.19 18.09
C SER A 536 -9.47 -16.55 16.60
N ARG A 537 -10.67 -16.61 16.00
CA ARG A 537 -10.92 -16.94 14.60
C ARG A 537 -11.40 -15.71 13.84
N GLY A 538 -11.29 -15.75 12.51
CA GLY A 538 -11.77 -14.69 11.64
C GLY A 538 -13.30 -14.51 11.71
N ALA A 539 -13.75 -13.31 11.34
CA ALA A 539 -15.17 -12.96 11.30
C ALA A 539 -15.49 -12.03 10.12
N VAL A 540 -16.75 -12.06 9.65
CA VAL A 540 -17.29 -11.12 8.65
C VAL A 540 -18.45 -10.35 9.27
N ILE A 541 -18.37 -9.03 9.26
CA ILE A 541 -19.45 -8.12 9.69
C ILE A 541 -20.03 -7.43 8.45
N ASP A 542 -21.23 -7.81 8.06
CA ASP A 542 -21.98 -7.29 6.90
C ASP A 542 -22.79 -6.06 7.32
N CYS A 543 -22.26 -4.86 7.08
CA CYS A 543 -22.84 -3.57 7.47
C CYS A 543 -23.74 -3.03 6.36
N MET A 544 -25.06 -3.06 6.58
CA MET A 544 -26.06 -2.63 5.61
C MET A 544 -26.16 -1.10 5.57
N LEU A 545 -25.85 -0.51 4.42
CA LEU A 545 -25.81 0.93 4.20
C LEU A 545 -26.82 1.39 3.15
N ASP A 546 -27.11 2.69 3.14
CA ASP A 546 -27.88 3.32 2.07
C ASP A 546 -27.06 3.33 0.76
N PRO A 547 -27.66 2.91 -0.39
CA PRO A 547 -26.99 2.93 -1.69
C PRO A 547 -26.62 4.34 -2.18
N ASP A 548 -27.27 5.38 -1.67
CA ASP A 548 -27.04 6.77 -2.06
C ASP A 548 -26.12 7.52 -1.08
N GLU A 549 -25.53 6.83 -0.09
CA GLU A 549 -24.50 7.40 0.78
C GLU A 549 -23.26 7.81 -0.03
N MET A 550 -22.79 9.04 0.15
CA MET A 550 -21.71 9.62 -0.64
C MET A 550 -20.51 10.00 0.20
N VAL A 551 -19.33 9.84 -0.38
CA VAL A 551 -18.08 10.42 0.20
C VAL A 551 -18.10 11.92 -0.04
N ARG A 552 -18.08 12.70 1.03
CA ARG A 552 -18.07 14.18 0.99
C ARG A 552 -17.04 14.74 1.98
N PRO A 553 -16.42 15.90 1.72
CA PRO A 553 -16.52 16.68 0.49
C PRO A 553 -15.87 15.94 -0.70
N MET A 554 -16.14 16.43 -1.91
CA MET A 554 -15.55 15.94 -3.15
C MET A 554 -15.29 17.11 -4.09
N VAL A 555 -14.18 17.06 -4.83
CA VAL A 555 -13.84 17.99 -5.91
C VAL A 555 -13.70 17.19 -7.21
N ALA A 556 -14.25 17.70 -8.31
CA ALA A 556 -14.13 17.03 -9.60
C ALA A 556 -12.68 17.10 -10.14
N GLY A 557 -12.26 16.09 -10.90
CA GLY A 557 -10.98 16.15 -11.62
C GLY A 557 -11.00 17.27 -12.67
N GLY A 558 -9.90 18.03 -12.77
CA GLY A 558 -9.79 19.19 -13.65
C GLY A 558 -10.42 20.48 -13.11
N SER A 559 -10.90 20.49 -11.85
CA SER A 559 -11.37 21.68 -11.15
C SER A 559 -10.32 22.19 -10.16
N ALA A 560 -10.43 23.47 -9.77
CA ALA A 560 -9.60 24.00 -8.69
C ALA A 560 -9.84 23.19 -7.40
N ILE A 561 -8.81 23.01 -6.60
CA ILE A 561 -8.85 22.14 -5.42
C ILE A 561 -9.87 22.57 -4.36
N THR A 562 -10.34 23.81 -4.43
CA THR A 562 -11.37 24.41 -3.55
C THR A 562 -12.79 24.34 -4.12
N ASP A 563 -12.99 23.85 -5.34
CA ASP A 563 -14.30 23.75 -5.98
C ASP A 563 -15.08 22.53 -5.47
N PHE A 564 -15.49 22.59 -4.21
CA PHE A 564 -16.18 21.49 -3.54
C PHE A 564 -17.59 21.26 -4.08
N LEU A 565 -17.89 20.04 -4.45
CA LEU A 565 -19.25 19.57 -4.72
C LEU A 565 -19.98 19.33 -3.38
N LEU A 566 -20.60 20.41 -2.85
CA LEU A 566 -21.18 20.39 -1.50
C LEU A 566 -22.61 19.86 -1.46
N LYS A 567 -23.40 19.93 -2.58
CA LYS A 567 -24.79 19.49 -2.68
C LYS A 567 -25.09 18.87 -4.05
N GLU A 568 -26.12 18.00 -4.12
CA GLU A 568 -26.76 17.64 -5.39
C GLU A 568 -27.33 18.92 -6.05
N GLY A 569 -26.92 19.17 -7.30
CA GLY A 569 -27.55 20.21 -8.13
C GLY A 569 -26.97 21.62 -8.04
N ALA A 570 -25.74 21.82 -7.57
CA ALA A 570 -25.02 23.06 -7.83
C ALA A 570 -24.34 22.95 -9.22
N ASN A 571 -25.06 23.33 -10.27
CA ASN A 571 -24.53 23.75 -11.57
C ASN A 571 -24.26 25.23 -11.52
#